data_2f9aa4277fb5a0e02ec567ae89625f80
#
_entry.id   2f9aa4277fb5a0e02ec567ae89625f80
#
_cell.length_a   1.000
_cell.length_b   1.000
_cell.length_c   1.000
_cell.angle_alpha   90.00
_cell.angle_beta   90.00
_cell.angle_gamma   90.00
#
_symmetry.space_group_name_H-M   'P 1'
#
loop_
_entity.id
_entity.type
_entity.pdbx_description
1 polymer ?
#
loop_
_entity_poly.entity_id
_entity_poly.type
_entity_poly.pdbx_seq_one_letter_code
_entity_poly.pdbx_strand_id
1 'polypeptide(L)'
;MNKKLLALLGISALILTACGGGSTEGTDVANGNNQDLVESGSDVSGAVGGDIDLGNGVTIKLSQPQHFTPGAFASNYAKGQTANLFEATVTNTGSKAVDWASVSFVSTTTNAGACPEVLDGDNGVTGQPQGSLAAGATETFKFGVACDTKPGADLNVLITVAGKTAEVKGKLA
;
A
#
# COMPACT_ATOMS: atom_id res chain seq x y z
N MET A 1 49.56 -19.88 -49.12
CA MET A 1 50.81 -20.06 -48.33
C MET A 1 50.46 -19.91 -46.86
N ASN A 2 50.68 -21.03 -46.19
CA ASN A 2 51.16 -21.17 -44.77
C ASN A 2 50.23 -20.64 -43.64
N LYS A 3 49.58 -21.57 -42.92
CA LYS A 3 50.04 -22.34 -41.70
C LYS A 3 50.05 -21.45 -40.43
N LYS A 4 49.44 -21.75 -39.32
CA LYS A 4 49.31 -22.88 -38.38
C LYS A 4 48.41 -22.37 -37.25
N LEU A 5 47.39 -23.07 -36.83
CA LEU A 5 47.32 -23.94 -35.64
C LEU A 5 47.98 -23.40 -34.35
N LEU A 6 47.17 -23.15 -33.31
CA LEU A 6 47.41 -23.76 -32.02
C LEU A 6 46.18 -23.59 -31.10
N ALA A 7 45.68 -24.72 -30.64
CA ALA A 7 44.70 -24.87 -29.58
C ALA A 7 45.35 -24.64 -28.22
N LEU A 8 44.66 -24.08 -27.26
CA LEU A 8 44.98 -24.30 -25.87
C LEU A 8 43.68 -24.38 -25.05
N LEU A 9 43.42 -25.58 -24.60
CA LEU A 9 42.48 -25.90 -23.54
C LEU A 9 42.92 -25.22 -22.25
N GLY A 10 42.02 -24.57 -21.56
CA GLY A 10 42.20 -24.09 -20.20
C GLY A 10 41.00 -24.53 -19.36
N ILE A 11 41.18 -25.68 -18.72
CA ILE A 11 40.33 -26.17 -17.62
C ILE A 11 40.70 -25.36 -16.39
N SER A 12 39.72 -24.74 -15.72
CA SER A 12 39.93 -24.26 -14.35
C SER A 12 38.63 -24.33 -13.59
N ALA A 13 38.43 -25.41 -12.90
CA ALA A 13 38.30 -25.58 -11.46
C ALA A 13 37.24 -24.71 -10.79
N LEU A 14 36.12 -25.39 -10.51
CA LEU A 14 35.17 -25.05 -9.45
C LEU A 14 35.91 -25.07 -8.09
N ILE A 15 35.88 -23.97 -7.39
CA ILE A 15 36.16 -23.93 -5.95
C ILE A 15 34.86 -23.75 -5.22
N LEU A 16 34.30 -24.86 -4.76
CA LEU A 16 33.32 -24.88 -3.66
C LEU A 16 34.11 -24.66 -2.38
N THR A 17 33.99 -23.50 -1.78
CA THR A 17 34.32 -23.31 -0.37
C THR A 17 33.09 -23.56 0.47
N ALA A 18 32.99 -24.80 0.92
CA ALA A 18 32.16 -25.14 2.07
C ALA A 18 32.95 -24.73 3.34
N CYS A 19 32.37 -23.88 4.14
CA CYS A 19 32.71 -23.68 5.55
C CYS A 19 31.37 -23.88 6.28
N GLY A 20 31.13 -24.90 6.95
CA GLY A 20 31.78 -25.62 8.01
C GLY A 20 31.29 -25.11 9.35
N GLY A 21 30.37 -25.86 9.98
CA GLY A 21 30.37 -26.07 11.39
C GLY A 21 29.32 -25.30 12.24
N GLY A 22 28.36 -26.03 12.78
CA GLY A 22 27.58 -25.60 13.91
C GLY A 22 26.29 -26.40 14.05
N SER A 23 26.41 -27.64 14.51
CA SER A 23 25.31 -28.50 14.93
C SER A 23 24.64 -27.93 16.15
N THR A 24 23.30 -27.77 16.10
CA THR A 24 22.43 -28.08 17.23
C THR A 24 21.12 -28.61 16.68
N GLU A 25 20.83 -29.85 17.05
CA GLU A 25 19.58 -30.52 16.84
C GLU A 25 18.45 -29.76 17.53
N GLY A 26 17.38 -29.56 16.82
CA GLY A 26 16.11 -29.08 17.34
C GLY A 26 15.05 -29.42 16.34
N THR A 27 14.49 -30.62 16.46
CA THR A 27 13.26 -31.02 15.81
C THR A 27 12.12 -30.17 16.31
N ASP A 28 11.66 -29.24 15.47
CA ASP A 28 10.30 -28.71 15.59
C ASP A 28 9.70 -28.60 14.20
N VAL A 29 8.81 -29.54 13.92
CA VAL A 29 7.83 -29.44 12.84
C VAL A 29 6.89 -28.31 13.17
N ALA A 30 7.28 -27.10 12.90
CA ALA A 30 6.37 -25.96 12.91
C ALA A 30 5.50 -26.05 11.65
N ASN A 31 4.32 -26.57 11.82
CA ASN A 31 3.19 -26.36 10.93
C ASN A 31 2.79 -24.89 11.06
N GLY A 32 3.52 -24.02 10.39
CA GLY A 32 3.31 -22.59 10.38
C GLY A 32 2.73 -22.16 9.06
N ASN A 33 1.43 -21.98 8.99
CA ASN A 33 0.83 -21.01 8.09
C ASN A 33 1.30 -19.61 8.50
N ASN A 34 2.57 -19.35 8.34
CA ASN A 34 3.06 -17.99 8.23
C ASN A 34 2.70 -17.53 6.82
N GLN A 35 1.52 -16.97 6.67
CA GLN A 35 1.37 -15.89 5.75
C GLN A 35 2.30 -14.81 6.29
N ASP A 36 3.54 -14.78 5.80
CA ASP A 36 4.36 -13.60 5.84
C ASP A 36 3.49 -12.50 5.25
N LEU A 37 2.90 -11.70 6.16
CA LEU A 37 2.41 -10.40 5.80
C LEU A 37 3.63 -9.75 5.17
N VAL A 38 3.60 -9.58 3.86
CA VAL A 38 4.58 -8.80 3.13
C VAL A 38 4.71 -7.54 3.94
N GLU A 39 5.86 -7.35 4.59
CA GLU A 39 6.17 -6.12 5.27
C GLU A 39 6.08 -5.07 4.18
N SER A 40 4.95 -4.40 4.15
CA SER A 40 4.66 -3.39 3.16
C SER A 40 5.65 -2.28 3.46
N GLY A 41 6.64 -2.15 2.59
CA GLY A 41 7.69 -1.17 2.74
C GLY A 41 7.11 0.24 2.67
N SER A 42 6.47 0.67 3.76
CA SER A 42 6.04 2.06 3.91
C SER A 42 7.23 2.92 4.31
N ASP A 43 7.39 4.06 3.65
CA ASP A 43 8.43 5.04 3.98
C ASP A 43 8.12 5.72 5.33
N VAL A 44 6.85 5.91 5.64
CA VAL A 44 6.34 6.58 6.85
C VAL A 44 5.05 5.93 7.34
N SER A 45 4.70 6.14 8.61
CA SER A 45 3.45 5.65 9.17
C SER A 45 2.76 6.70 10.04
N GLY A 46 1.44 6.59 10.15
CA GLY A 46 0.62 7.47 10.96
C GLY A 46 -0.74 6.86 11.29
N ALA A 47 -1.59 7.65 11.92
CA ALA A 47 -2.95 7.25 12.26
C ALA A 47 -3.97 8.11 11.52
N VAL A 48 -5.18 7.57 11.33
CA VAL A 48 -6.33 8.35 10.84
C VAL A 48 -6.53 9.60 11.68
N GLY A 49 -6.84 10.72 11.05
CA GLY A 49 -6.98 12.04 11.67
C GLY A 49 -5.68 12.82 11.82
N GLY A 50 -4.52 12.18 11.68
CA GLY A 50 -3.21 12.83 11.71
C GLY A 50 -2.73 13.26 10.33
N ASP A 51 -1.88 14.28 10.29
CA ASP A 51 -1.14 14.67 9.09
C ASP A 51 0.12 13.81 8.97
N ILE A 52 0.41 13.30 7.78
CA ILE A 52 1.56 12.43 7.51
C ILE A 52 2.40 13.10 6.43
N ASP A 53 3.63 13.45 6.76
CA ASP A 53 4.59 14.05 5.85
C ASP A 53 5.25 12.94 4.99
N LEU A 54 5.02 13.01 3.69
CA LEU A 54 5.62 12.12 2.69
C LEU A 54 6.98 12.62 2.17
N GLY A 55 7.42 13.77 2.66
CA GLY A 55 8.60 14.46 2.15
C GLY A 55 8.32 15.29 0.90
N ASN A 56 9.33 16.03 0.45
CA ASN A 56 9.25 16.92 -0.72
C ASN A 56 8.11 17.96 -0.65
N GLY A 57 7.62 18.27 0.54
CA GLY A 57 6.52 19.20 0.78
C GLY A 57 5.13 18.61 0.52
N VAL A 58 5.00 17.29 0.45
CA VAL A 58 3.71 16.61 0.29
C VAL A 58 3.27 16.03 1.62
N THR A 59 2.08 16.43 2.06
CA THR A 59 1.43 15.91 3.27
C THR A 59 0.10 15.28 2.92
N ILE A 60 -0.23 14.15 3.55
CA ILE A 60 -1.54 13.51 3.42
C ILE A 60 -2.21 13.34 4.78
N LYS A 61 -3.53 13.45 4.78
CA LYS A 61 -4.39 13.20 5.93
C LYS A 61 -5.61 12.41 5.50
N LEU A 62 -5.90 11.32 6.20
CA LEU A 62 -7.22 10.69 6.17
C LEU A 62 -8.00 11.09 7.41
N SER A 63 -9.23 11.54 7.25
CA SER A 63 -10.13 11.80 8.38
C SER A 63 -10.38 10.53 9.20
N GLN A 64 -10.98 10.67 10.36
CA GLN A 64 -11.58 9.51 11.03
C GLN A 64 -12.61 8.86 10.11
N PRO A 65 -12.67 7.51 10.04
CA PRO A 65 -13.67 6.82 9.26
C PRO A 65 -15.08 7.10 9.77
N GLN A 66 -16.01 7.16 8.86
CA GLN A 66 -17.43 7.28 9.14
C GLN A 66 -18.17 6.14 8.45
N HIS A 67 -19.05 5.47 9.18
CA HIS A 67 -19.95 4.49 8.56
C HIS A 67 -20.83 5.20 7.52
N PHE A 68 -20.97 4.60 6.34
CA PHE A 68 -21.90 5.08 5.35
C PHE A 68 -22.65 3.92 4.68
N THR A 69 -23.79 4.21 4.08
CA THR A 69 -24.57 3.25 3.31
C THR A 69 -24.38 3.54 1.84
N PRO A 70 -23.66 2.68 1.10
CA PRO A 70 -23.50 2.86 -0.34
C PRO A 70 -24.84 2.82 -1.06
N GLY A 71 -24.99 3.66 -2.09
CA GLY A 71 -26.16 3.73 -2.94
C GLY A 71 -26.36 2.46 -3.79
N ALA A 72 -27.53 2.39 -4.44
CA ALA A 72 -27.88 1.22 -5.26
C ALA A 72 -26.94 1.00 -6.48
N PHE A 73 -26.26 2.05 -6.90
CA PHE A 73 -25.33 2.04 -8.05
C PHE A 73 -23.86 2.09 -7.64
N ALA A 74 -23.56 1.95 -6.33
CA ALA A 74 -22.20 1.90 -5.85
C ALA A 74 -21.47 0.69 -6.44
N SER A 75 -20.21 0.92 -6.89
CA SER A 75 -19.32 -0.15 -7.37
C SER A 75 -18.48 -0.69 -6.23
N ASN A 76 -18.05 -1.94 -6.34
CA ASN A 76 -17.17 -2.63 -5.38
C ASN A 76 -17.73 -2.73 -3.95
N TYR A 77 -19.05 -2.76 -3.82
CA TYR A 77 -19.75 -2.99 -2.57
C TYR A 77 -20.70 -4.18 -2.67
N ALA A 78 -20.66 -5.05 -1.68
CA ALA A 78 -21.61 -6.14 -1.53
C ALA A 78 -22.41 -5.95 -0.23
N LYS A 79 -23.71 -6.27 -0.28
CA LYS A 79 -24.59 -6.18 0.89
C LYS A 79 -24.05 -7.05 2.03
N GLY A 80 -23.89 -6.44 3.20
CA GLY A 80 -23.36 -7.10 4.40
C GLY A 80 -21.92 -6.73 4.74
N GLN A 81 -21.19 -6.06 3.84
CA GLN A 81 -19.89 -5.49 4.14
C GLN A 81 -20.01 -4.24 5.03
N THR A 82 -18.99 -3.97 5.82
CA THR A 82 -18.85 -2.72 6.56
C THR A 82 -18.26 -1.66 5.63
N ALA A 83 -19.07 -0.68 5.25
CA ALA A 83 -18.61 0.42 4.40
C ALA A 83 -18.26 1.65 5.23
N ASN A 84 -17.10 2.22 4.96
CA ASN A 84 -16.55 3.38 5.64
C ASN A 84 -16.14 4.45 4.63
N LEU A 85 -16.42 5.70 5.00
CA LEU A 85 -16.10 6.90 4.25
C LEU A 85 -15.03 7.70 4.98
N PHE A 86 -14.08 8.23 4.23
CA PHE A 86 -13.04 9.14 4.68
C PHE A 86 -13.06 10.40 3.83
N GLU A 87 -12.56 11.49 4.38
CA GLU A 87 -12.04 12.62 3.62
C GLU A 87 -10.52 12.48 3.53
N ALA A 88 -10.01 12.37 2.32
CA ALA A 88 -8.58 12.37 2.04
C ALA A 88 -8.17 13.79 1.63
N THR A 89 -7.26 14.39 2.37
CA THR A 89 -6.71 15.72 2.08
C THR A 89 -5.24 15.56 1.72
N VAL A 90 -4.86 16.05 0.55
CA VAL A 90 -3.46 16.10 0.09
C VAL A 90 -3.05 17.56 -0.04
N THR A 91 -1.96 17.92 0.63
CA THR A 91 -1.36 19.26 0.56
C THR A 91 0.01 19.17 -0.09
N ASN A 92 0.23 20.01 -1.10
CA ASN A 92 1.50 20.11 -1.81
C ASN A 92 2.13 21.47 -1.59
N THR A 93 3.00 21.60 -0.59
CA THR A 93 3.82 22.80 -0.34
C THR A 93 5.15 22.76 -1.10
N GLY A 94 5.41 21.70 -1.84
CA GLY A 94 6.59 21.52 -2.66
C GLY A 94 6.61 22.43 -3.89
N SER A 95 7.67 22.36 -4.67
CA SER A 95 7.86 23.19 -5.87
C SER A 95 7.39 22.53 -7.17
N LYS A 96 6.98 21.28 -7.13
CA LYS A 96 6.52 20.49 -8.29
C LYS A 96 5.07 20.06 -8.10
N ALA A 97 4.32 20.01 -9.20
CA ALA A 97 2.99 19.42 -9.17
C ALA A 97 3.04 17.91 -8.88
N VAL A 98 2.03 17.40 -8.20
CA VAL A 98 1.80 15.97 -7.96
C VAL A 98 0.76 15.47 -8.94
N ASP A 99 1.10 14.49 -9.76
CA ASP A 99 0.15 13.86 -10.69
C ASP A 99 -0.75 12.90 -9.93
N TRP A 100 -2.06 13.08 -10.02
CA TRP A 100 -3.05 12.21 -9.39
C TRP A 100 -2.97 10.76 -9.90
N ALA A 101 -2.52 10.53 -11.12
CA ALA A 101 -2.29 9.19 -11.65
C ALA A 101 -1.19 8.43 -10.88
N SER A 102 -0.33 9.14 -10.13
CA SER A 102 0.70 8.56 -9.27
C SER A 102 0.22 8.28 -7.83
N VAL A 103 -1.03 8.59 -7.53
CA VAL A 103 -1.63 8.38 -6.20
C VAL A 103 -2.39 7.05 -6.21
N SER A 104 -2.22 6.25 -5.17
CA SER A 104 -2.99 5.01 -5.00
C SER A 104 -3.29 4.74 -3.54
N PHE A 105 -4.41 4.04 -3.32
CA PHE A 105 -4.87 3.62 -2.00
C PHE A 105 -5.08 2.11 -2.00
N VAL A 106 -4.51 1.43 -1.01
CA VAL A 106 -4.73 0.00 -0.77
C VAL A 106 -5.14 -0.19 0.67
N SER A 107 -6.36 -0.65 0.89
CA SER A 107 -6.92 -0.84 2.23
C SER A 107 -7.04 -2.30 2.58
N THR A 108 -6.66 -2.64 3.81
CA THR A 108 -6.70 -4.01 4.35
C THR A 108 -7.19 -4.01 5.81
N THR A 109 -7.75 -5.14 6.23
CA THR A 109 -8.04 -5.42 7.64
C THR A 109 -7.35 -6.69 8.07
N THR A 110 -7.05 -6.82 9.36
CA THR A 110 -6.29 -7.94 9.92
C THR A 110 -6.96 -9.30 9.68
N ASN A 111 -8.30 -9.35 9.63
CA ASN A 111 -9.06 -10.61 9.60
C ASN A 111 -9.81 -10.86 8.29
N ALA A 112 -9.94 -9.87 7.42
CA ALA A 112 -10.72 -9.97 6.19
C ALA A 112 -9.91 -9.66 4.92
N GLY A 113 -8.62 -9.35 5.07
CA GLY A 113 -7.75 -9.03 3.94
C GLY A 113 -8.11 -7.71 3.27
N ALA A 114 -8.15 -7.69 1.94
CA ALA A 114 -8.36 -6.47 1.16
C ALA A 114 -9.77 -5.89 1.34
N CYS A 115 -9.82 -4.56 1.47
CA CYS A 115 -11.05 -3.76 1.47
C CYS A 115 -11.07 -2.97 0.16
N PRO A 116 -11.88 -3.37 -0.83
CA PRO A 116 -11.96 -2.64 -2.08
C PRO A 116 -12.43 -1.20 -1.89
N GLU A 117 -11.90 -0.32 -2.72
CA GLU A 117 -12.39 1.06 -2.82
C GLU A 117 -13.83 1.05 -3.36
N VAL A 118 -14.73 1.74 -2.68
CA VAL A 118 -16.11 1.92 -3.11
C VAL A 118 -16.19 3.19 -3.95
N LEU A 119 -16.78 3.09 -5.14
CA LEU A 119 -17.17 4.25 -5.94
C LEU A 119 -18.68 4.42 -5.85
N ASP A 120 -19.11 5.60 -5.42
CA ASP A 120 -20.51 5.91 -5.19
C ASP A 120 -20.78 7.40 -5.50
N GLY A 121 -21.14 7.67 -6.75
CA GLY A 121 -21.37 9.02 -7.24
C GLY A 121 -22.52 9.73 -6.50
N ASP A 122 -23.55 9.00 -6.04
CA ASP A 122 -24.67 9.55 -5.31
C ASP A 122 -24.24 10.11 -3.94
N ASN A 123 -23.21 9.53 -3.33
CA ASN A 123 -22.58 9.98 -2.09
C ASN A 123 -21.34 10.86 -2.33
N GLY A 124 -21.02 11.16 -3.59
CA GLY A 124 -19.86 11.96 -3.97
C GLY A 124 -18.51 11.24 -3.80
N VAL A 125 -18.52 9.91 -3.78
CA VAL A 125 -17.31 9.07 -3.72
C VAL A 125 -16.94 8.70 -5.15
N THR A 126 -16.11 9.52 -5.78
CA THR A 126 -15.77 9.40 -7.22
C THR A 126 -14.33 8.91 -7.46
N GLY A 127 -13.64 8.51 -6.39
CA GLY A 127 -12.21 8.20 -6.43
C GLY A 127 -11.35 9.46 -6.36
N GLN A 128 -10.04 9.29 -6.58
CA GLN A 128 -9.11 10.40 -6.58
C GLN A 128 -9.39 11.41 -7.71
N PRO A 129 -9.00 12.69 -7.52
CA PRO A 129 -9.13 13.72 -8.54
C PRO A 129 -8.37 13.37 -9.83
N GLN A 130 -8.68 14.07 -10.91
CA GLN A 130 -8.01 13.93 -12.20
C GLN A 130 -6.97 15.04 -12.39
N GLY A 131 -5.95 14.78 -13.22
CA GLY A 131 -4.90 15.73 -13.55
C GLY A 131 -3.82 15.82 -12.49
N SER A 132 -3.54 17.02 -11.96
CA SER A 132 -2.45 17.21 -10.99
C SER A 132 -2.77 18.26 -9.93
N LEU A 133 -2.25 18.02 -8.72
CA LEU A 133 -2.24 18.98 -7.62
C LEU A 133 -1.05 19.94 -7.79
N ALA A 134 -1.33 21.20 -8.05
CA ALA A 134 -0.30 22.21 -8.28
C ALA A 134 0.58 22.44 -7.03
N ALA A 135 1.76 23.00 -7.23
CA ALA A 135 2.60 23.52 -6.15
C ALA A 135 1.85 24.59 -5.33
N GLY A 136 1.89 24.48 -4.01
CA GLY A 136 1.17 25.37 -3.07
C GLY A 136 -0.32 25.04 -2.90
N ALA A 137 -0.86 24.01 -3.58
CA ALA A 137 -2.29 23.69 -3.52
C ALA A 137 -2.59 22.61 -2.47
N THR A 138 -3.85 22.60 -2.04
CA THR A 138 -4.46 21.54 -1.21
C THR A 138 -5.75 21.10 -1.87
N GLU A 139 -5.99 19.79 -1.88
CA GLU A 139 -7.22 19.21 -2.40
C GLU A 139 -7.77 18.16 -1.42
N THR A 140 -9.08 18.14 -1.28
CA THR A 140 -9.80 17.19 -0.42
C THR A 140 -10.85 16.47 -1.25
N PHE A 141 -10.90 15.16 -1.11
CA PHE A 141 -11.87 14.32 -1.81
C PHE A 141 -12.35 13.18 -0.89
N LYS A 142 -13.46 12.58 -1.25
CA LYS A 142 -14.02 11.45 -0.52
C LYS A 142 -13.38 10.14 -0.99
N PHE A 143 -12.99 9.32 -0.03
CA PHE A 143 -12.45 7.98 -0.23
C PHE A 143 -13.29 6.98 0.54
N GLY A 144 -13.86 6.00 -0.14
CA GLY A 144 -14.73 4.97 0.44
C GLY A 144 -14.09 3.59 0.37
N VAL A 145 -14.29 2.78 1.40
CA VAL A 145 -13.88 1.36 1.42
C VAL A 145 -15.00 0.48 1.91
N ALA A 146 -15.05 -0.77 1.42
CA ALA A 146 -15.95 -1.79 1.93
C ALA A 146 -15.16 -3.02 2.34
N CYS A 147 -15.30 -3.42 3.60
CA CYS A 147 -14.56 -4.54 4.17
C CYS A 147 -15.50 -5.67 4.59
N ASP A 148 -15.10 -6.90 4.34
CA ASP A 148 -15.84 -8.10 4.73
C ASP A 148 -15.57 -8.46 6.20
N THR A 149 -15.84 -7.49 7.09
CA THR A 149 -15.61 -7.58 8.52
C THR A 149 -16.59 -6.70 9.30
N LYS A 150 -16.48 -6.70 10.62
CA LYS A 150 -17.37 -5.93 11.51
C LYS A 150 -16.77 -4.56 11.84
N PRO A 151 -17.60 -3.58 12.21
CA PRO A 151 -17.15 -2.31 12.78
C PRO A 151 -16.18 -2.55 13.95
N GLY A 152 -15.22 -1.63 14.13
CA GLY A 152 -14.17 -1.71 15.14
C GLY A 152 -12.96 -2.57 14.74
N ALA A 153 -12.99 -3.27 13.61
CA ALA A 153 -11.82 -3.99 13.11
C ALA A 153 -10.67 -3.03 12.77
N ASP A 154 -9.44 -3.51 12.95
CA ASP A 154 -8.25 -2.74 12.60
C ASP A 154 -8.17 -2.58 11.10
N LEU A 155 -7.99 -1.34 10.66
CA LEU A 155 -7.83 -0.93 9.27
C LEU A 155 -6.41 -0.42 9.05
N ASN A 156 -5.81 -0.85 7.96
CA ASN A 156 -4.56 -0.35 7.45
C ASN A 156 -4.77 0.16 6.02
N VAL A 157 -4.41 1.41 5.75
CA VAL A 157 -4.46 2.01 4.42
C VAL A 157 -3.05 2.38 3.99
N LEU A 158 -2.57 1.76 2.94
CA LEU A 158 -1.34 2.15 2.27
C LEU A 158 -1.67 3.19 1.23
N ILE A 159 -1.03 4.34 1.31
CA ILE A 159 -1.23 5.45 0.41
C ILE A 159 0.10 5.77 -0.26
N THR A 160 0.15 5.61 -1.57
CA THR A 160 1.31 6.00 -2.36
C THR A 160 1.05 7.33 -3.05
N VAL A 161 1.96 8.27 -2.92
CA VAL A 161 1.95 9.58 -3.59
C VAL A 161 3.35 9.87 -4.11
N ALA A 162 3.47 10.13 -5.39
CA ALA A 162 4.76 10.48 -6.03
C ALA A 162 5.91 9.51 -5.68
N GLY A 163 5.61 8.21 -5.57
CA GLY A 163 6.58 7.15 -5.28
C GLY A 163 6.97 7.02 -3.80
N LYS A 164 6.30 7.73 -2.90
CA LYS A 164 6.42 7.58 -1.45
C LYS A 164 5.18 6.90 -0.89
N THR A 165 5.34 5.96 0.03
CA THR A 165 4.24 5.21 0.62
C THR A 165 4.10 5.51 2.10
N ALA A 166 2.89 5.91 2.50
CA ALA A 166 2.48 6.05 3.89
C ALA A 166 1.61 4.87 4.30
N GLU A 167 1.82 4.35 5.51
CA GLU A 167 0.91 3.42 6.17
C GLU A 167 0.05 4.17 7.17
N VAL A 168 -1.27 4.18 6.96
CA VAL A 168 -2.23 4.88 7.83
C VAL A 168 -3.05 3.85 8.59
N LYS A 169 -2.95 3.87 9.91
CA LYS A 169 -3.64 2.91 10.79
C LYS A 169 -4.87 3.53 11.45
N GLY A 170 -5.92 2.74 11.53
CA GLY A 170 -7.17 3.15 12.17
C GLY A 170 -8.06 1.97 12.52
N LYS A 171 -9.32 2.26 12.79
CA LYS A 171 -10.37 1.25 12.98
C LYS A 171 -11.57 1.62 12.13
N LEU A 172 -12.27 0.61 11.61
CA LEU A 172 -13.55 0.81 10.94
C LEU A 172 -14.60 1.35 11.91
N ALA A 173 -15.41 2.31 11.43
CA ALA A 173 -16.54 2.85 12.20
C ALA A 173 -17.73 1.89 12.22
#